data_8810814d55b12f4b7c7e2a8ae04bf7ab
#
_entry.id   8810814d55b12f4b7c7e2a8ae04bf7ab
#
_cell.length_a   1.000
_cell.length_b   1.000
_cell.length_c   1.000
_cell.angle_alpha   90.00
_cell.angle_beta   90.00
_cell.angle_gamma   90.00
#
_symmetry.space_group_name_H-M   'P 1'
#
loop_
_entity.id
_entity.type
_entity.pdbx_description
1 polymer ?
#
loop_
_entity_poly.entity_id
_entity_poly.type
_entity_poly.pdbx_seq_one_letter_code
_entity_poly.pdbx_strand_id
1 'polypeptide(L)'
;MGTVNPVYIIGAGGFGRETLNVYRDAGREAEVAGFVVEDAYWKPGQEANGKPVFAWSAIAGWPKHARFVAAIGSATRGRLIDEAARLGFGFDTVIHPTVQSSPWVRIAEGCIVCAGNILTVQIDVGPHTIINLACTVGHDSRLGRLVTLSPGVNVSGHVTIGDGAFIGSGAVIIENITIGAGAVIGAGSVVTKDIPPKVLAVGVPARVIKQLA
;
A
#
# COMPACT_ATOMS: atom_id res chain seq x y z
N MET A 1 21.36 -11.19 -21.36
CA MET A 1 20.61 -10.19 -20.59
C MET A 1 19.26 -10.80 -20.27
N GLY A 2 18.98 -11.11 -19.00
CA GLY A 2 17.67 -11.63 -18.62
C GLY A 2 16.59 -10.60 -18.94
N THR A 3 15.48 -11.01 -19.54
CA THR A 3 14.33 -10.16 -19.81
C THR A 3 13.77 -9.70 -18.46
N VAL A 4 13.94 -8.41 -18.16
CA VAL A 4 13.31 -7.79 -16.97
C VAL A 4 11.81 -7.78 -17.21
N ASN A 5 11.04 -8.35 -16.29
CA ASN A 5 9.58 -8.31 -16.38
C ASN A 5 9.10 -6.86 -16.21
N PRO A 6 8.35 -6.31 -17.17
CA PRO A 6 7.89 -4.93 -17.06
C PRO A 6 6.91 -4.78 -15.90
N VAL A 7 7.09 -3.72 -15.13
CA VAL A 7 6.20 -3.34 -14.03
C VAL A 7 5.27 -2.22 -14.49
N TYR A 8 4.01 -2.31 -14.13
CA TYR A 8 3.01 -1.27 -14.35
C TYR A 8 2.40 -0.81 -13.03
N ILE A 9 2.36 0.50 -12.83
CA ILE A 9 1.77 1.11 -11.63
C ILE A 9 0.29 1.34 -11.88
N ILE A 10 -0.58 0.70 -11.09
CA ILE A 10 -2.02 0.94 -11.13
C ILE A 10 -2.31 2.26 -10.41
N GLY A 11 -2.79 3.26 -11.17
CA GLY A 11 -3.02 4.63 -10.70
C GLY A 11 -1.92 5.59 -11.11
N ALA A 12 -2.28 6.65 -11.86
CA ALA A 12 -1.37 7.72 -12.35
C ALA A 12 -1.52 9.05 -11.55
N GLY A 13 -2.25 9.03 -10.44
CA GLY A 13 -2.43 10.18 -9.55
C GLY A 13 -1.18 10.51 -8.75
N GLY A 14 -1.32 11.36 -7.71
CA GLY A 14 -0.21 11.78 -6.85
C GLY A 14 0.59 10.60 -6.32
N PHE A 15 -0.08 9.65 -5.67
CA PHE A 15 0.60 8.50 -5.08
C PHE A 15 1.21 7.55 -6.13
N GLY A 16 0.61 7.42 -7.32
CA GLY A 16 1.22 6.66 -8.42
C GLY A 16 2.56 7.27 -8.84
N ARG A 17 2.64 8.59 -8.97
CA ARG A 17 3.88 9.31 -9.28
C ARG A 17 4.91 9.24 -8.16
N GLU A 18 4.47 9.28 -6.91
CA GLU A 18 5.35 9.02 -5.74
C GLU A 18 5.89 7.59 -5.78
N THR A 19 5.07 6.60 -6.14
CA THR A 19 5.51 5.21 -6.28
C THR A 19 6.56 5.05 -7.38
N LEU A 20 6.43 5.74 -8.52
CA LEU A 20 7.49 5.78 -9.53
C LEU A 20 8.79 6.33 -8.95
N ASN A 21 8.72 7.35 -8.09
CA ASN A 21 9.92 7.87 -7.43
C ASN A 21 10.55 6.84 -6.48
N VAL A 22 9.75 6.03 -5.78
CA VAL A 22 10.28 4.92 -4.96
C VAL A 22 11.06 3.92 -5.84
N TYR A 23 10.57 3.58 -7.04
CA TYR A 23 11.31 2.76 -8.00
C TYR A 23 12.60 3.43 -8.46
N ARG A 24 12.60 4.74 -8.72
CA ARG A 24 13.80 5.51 -9.09
C ARG A 24 14.85 5.44 -8.00
N ASP A 25 14.47 5.74 -6.77
CA ASP A 25 15.38 5.76 -5.63
C ASP A 25 15.91 4.37 -5.30
N ALA A 26 15.14 3.33 -5.60
CA ALA A 26 15.56 1.92 -5.52
C ALA A 26 16.46 1.47 -6.70
N GLY A 27 16.77 2.34 -7.67
CA GLY A 27 17.54 1.99 -8.88
C GLY A 27 16.79 1.11 -9.87
N ARG A 28 15.46 1.02 -9.77
CA ARG A 28 14.58 0.14 -10.54
C ARG A 28 13.65 0.88 -11.50
N GLU A 29 13.84 2.18 -11.74
CA GLU A 29 12.96 2.99 -12.61
C GLU A 29 12.83 2.42 -14.03
N ALA A 30 13.91 1.78 -14.53
CA ALA A 30 13.90 1.17 -15.87
C ALA A 30 12.95 -0.04 -15.98
N GLU A 31 12.56 -0.66 -14.87
CA GLU A 31 11.60 -1.76 -14.84
C GLU A 31 10.17 -1.24 -15.05
N VAL A 32 9.89 0.02 -14.69
CA VAL A 32 8.55 0.61 -14.81
C VAL A 32 8.27 1.00 -16.27
N ALA A 33 7.39 0.23 -16.90
CA ALA A 33 6.97 0.45 -18.28
C ALA A 33 5.89 1.52 -18.43
N GLY A 34 5.13 1.82 -17.39
CA GLY A 34 4.09 2.84 -17.41
C GLY A 34 3.09 2.74 -16.27
N PHE A 35 2.03 3.52 -16.41
CA PHE A 35 0.89 3.52 -15.51
C PHE A 35 -0.32 2.89 -16.18
N VAL A 36 -1.23 2.34 -15.36
CA VAL A 36 -2.54 1.87 -15.82
C VAL A 36 -3.63 2.53 -15.00
N VAL A 37 -4.64 3.05 -15.66
CA VAL A 37 -5.79 3.67 -15.01
C VAL A 37 -7.09 3.09 -15.56
N GLU A 38 -8.16 3.13 -14.78
CA GLU A 38 -9.48 2.76 -15.27
C GLU A 38 -9.84 3.60 -16.50
N ASP A 39 -10.56 3.01 -17.45
CA ASP A 39 -10.83 3.61 -18.77
C ASP A 39 -11.47 5.00 -18.67
N ALA A 40 -12.25 5.25 -17.62
CA ALA A 40 -12.86 6.56 -17.36
C ALA A 40 -11.85 7.69 -17.08
N TYR A 41 -10.63 7.33 -16.70
CA TYR A 41 -9.55 8.30 -16.39
C TYR A 41 -8.44 8.31 -17.45
N TRP A 42 -8.56 7.49 -18.49
CA TRP A 42 -7.56 7.41 -19.54
C TRP A 42 -7.86 8.37 -20.71
N LYS A 43 -6.80 8.89 -21.33
CA LYS A 43 -6.87 9.68 -22.56
C LYS A 43 -5.76 9.24 -23.51
N PRO A 44 -6.02 9.24 -24.84
CA PRO A 44 -4.97 8.94 -25.83
C PRO A 44 -3.75 9.86 -25.67
N GLY A 45 -2.54 9.26 -25.70
CA GLY A 45 -1.27 10.00 -25.58
C GLY A 45 -0.97 10.53 -24.18
N GLN A 46 -1.73 10.10 -23.17
CA GLN A 46 -1.50 10.53 -21.78
C GLN A 46 -0.18 10.00 -21.24
N GLU A 47 0.56 10.87 -20.56
CA GLU A 47 1.79 10.54 -19.85
C GLU A 47 1.73 11.06 -18.40
N ALA A 48 2.49 10.40 -17.53
CA ALA A 48 2.75 10.84 -16.17
C ALA A 48 4.25 10.66 -15.86
N ASN A 49 4.92 11.75 -15.46
CA ASN A 49 6.36 11.79 -15.17
C ASN A 49 7.22 11.09 -16.25
N GLY A 50 6.90 11.32 -17.54
CA GLY A 50 7.63 10.77 -18.69
C GLY A 50 7.38 9.28 -18.96
N LYS A 51 6.37 8.68 -18.31
CA LYS A 51 5.93 7.31 -18.57
C LYS A 51 4.54 7.30 -19.18
N PRO A 52 4.27 6.40 -20.16
CA PRO A 52 2.95 6.29 -20.79
C PRO A 52 1.88 5.85 -19.79
N VAL A 53 0.64 6.30 -20.01
CA VAL A 53 -0.53 5.86 -19.24
C VAL A 53 -1.43 5.04 -20.16
N PHE A 54 -1.80 3.85 -19.70
CA PHE A 54 -2.61 2.88 -20.43
C PHE A 54 -4.01 2.76 -19.83
N ALA A 55 -4.99 2.43 -20.66
CA ALA A 55 -6.33 2.09 -20.23
C ALA A 55 -6.35 0.71 -19.55
N TRP A 56 -7.20 0.53 -18.55
CA TRP A 56 -7.36 -0.76 -17.86
C TRP A 56 -7.78 -1.88 -18.81
N SER A 57 -8.68 -1.61 -19.74
CA SER A 57 -9.15 -2.58 -20.73
C SER A 57 -8.02 -3.15 -21.62
N ALA A 58 -6.92 -2.45 -21.78
CA ALA A 58 -5.80 -2.91 -22.61
C ALA A 58 -5.04 -4.09 -21.98
N ILE A 59 -5.06 -4.26 -20.64
CA ILE A 59 -4.23 -5.25 -19.94
C ILE A 59 -4.56 -6.70 -20.30
N ALA A 60 -5.80 -6.99 -20.73
CA ALA A 60 -6.23 -8.34 -21.08
C ALA A 60 -5.37 -8.97 -22.19
N GLY A 61 -4.86 -8.15 -23.10
CA GLY A 61 -3.99 -8.57 -24.21
C GLY A 61 -2.49 -8.58 -23.88
N TRP A 62 -2.08 -8.22 -22.66
CA TRP A 62 -0.66 -8.10 -22.32
C TRP A 62 -0.01 -9.44 -21.98
N PRO A 63 1.33 -9.52 -22.16
CA PRO A 63 2.08 -10.73 -21.82
C PRO A 63 2.02 -10.98 -20.30
N LYS A 64 1.81 -12.25 -19.92
CA LYS A 64 1.58 -12.64 -18.51
C LYS A 64 2.79 -12.51 -17.59
N HIS A 65 3.96 -12.23 -18.15
CA HIS A 65 5.14 -11.89 -17.35
C HIS A 65 5.15 -10.42 -16.88
N ALA A 66 4.22 -9.58 -17.37
CA ALA A 66 4.02 -8.24 -16.81
C ALA A 66 3.58 -8.33 -15.33
N ARG A 67 4.10 -7.43 -14.52
CA ARG A 67 3.79 -7.35 -13.08
C ARG A 67 3.14 -6.01 -12.77
N PHE A 68 2.34 -5.98 -11.72
CA PHE A 68 1.64 -4.79 -11.28
C PHE A 68 1.98 -4.41 -9.84
N VAL A 69 1.89 -3.12 -9.54
CA VAL A 69 1.85 -2.59 -8.17
C VAL A 69 0.71 -1.58 -8.07
N ALA A 70 -0.12 -1.68 -7.03
CA ALA A 70 -1.33 -0.86 -6.94
C ALA A 70 -1.11 0.38 -6.05
N ALA A 71 -0.90 1.54 -6.69
CA ALA A 71 -0.63 2.81 -6.05
C ALA A 71 -1.89 3.68 -5.91
N ILE A 72 -2.93 3.11 -5.32
CA ILE A 72 -4.20 3.77 -4.99
C ILE A 72 -4.42 3.64 -3.49
N GLY A 73 -4.49 4.77 -2.76
CA GLY A 73 -4.59 4.78 -1.31
C GLY A 73 -5.92 4.25 -0.74
N SER A 74 -6.98 4.19 -1.56
CA SER A 74 -8.30 3.71 -1.12
C SER A 74 -8.47 2.20 -1.26
N ALA A 75 -9.44 1.63 -0.55
CA ALA A 75 -9.79 0.21 -0.62
C ALA A 75 -10.24 -0.25 -2.03
N THR A 76 -10.60 0.68 -2.94
CA THR A 76 -10.97 0.37 -4.33
C THR A 76 -9.86 -0.33 -5.10
N ARG A 77 -8.58 -0.19 -4.70
CA ARG A 77 -7.47 -0.93 -5.31
C ARG A 77 -7.64 -2.44 -5.25
N GLY A 78 -8.35 -2.96 -4.22
CA GLY A 78 -8.60 -4.39 -4.08
C GLY A 78 -9.27 -5.00 -5.30
N ARG A 79 -10.29 -4.35 -5.85
CA ARG A 79 -11.01 -4.79 -7.05
C ARG A 79 -10.07 -4.92 -8.26
N LEU A 80 -9.23 -3.90 -8.49
CA LEU A 80 -8.30 -3.91 -9.62
C LEU A 80 -7.21 -4.98 -9.45
N ILE A 81 -6.73 -5.19 -8.23
CA ILE A 81 -5.78 -6.26 -7.90
C ILE A 81 -6.40 -7.63 -8.17
N ASP A 82 -7.62 -7.88 -7.67
CA ASP A 82 -8.31 -9.16 -7.86
C ASP A 82 -8.62 -9.43 -9.34
N GLU A 83 -8.92 -8.40 -10.12
CA GLU A 83 -9.13 -8.51 -11.55
C GLU A 83 -7.82 -8.83 -12.30
N ALA A 84 -6.72 -8.14 -12.00
CA ALA A 84 -5.41 -8.44 -12.58
C ALA A 84 -4.96 -9.87 -12.23
N ALA A 85 -5.15 -10.31 -10.99
CA ALA A 85 -4.86 -11.67 -10.56
C ALA A 85 -5.67 -12.73 -11.33
N ARG A 86 -6.97 -12.48 -11.53
CA ARG A 86 -7.84 -13.38 -12.34
C ARG A 86 -7.41 -13.44 -13.80
N LEU A 87 -6.80 -12.38 -14.33
CA LEU A 87 -6.20 -12.37 -15.66
C LEU A 87 -4.83 -13.05 -15.71
N GLY A 88 -4.31 -13.56 -14.58
CA GLY A 88 -3.06 -14.30 -14.48
C GLY A 88 -1.81 -13.45 -14.33
N PHE A 89 -1.93 -12.20 -13.92
CA PHE A 89 -0.79 -11.33 -13.64
C PHE A 89 -0.27 -11.49 -12.22
N GLY A 90 1.06 -11.38 -12.05
CA GLY A 90 1.72 -11.29 -10.76
C GLY A 90 1.90 -9.83 -10.30
N PHE A 91 2.33 -9.69 -9.06
CA PHE A 91 2.54 -8.37 -8.48
C PHE A 91 3.99 -8.15 -8.09
N ASP A 92 4.42 -6.90 -8.13
CA ASP A 92 5.75 -6.48 -7.72
C ASP A 92 5.68 -5.77 -6.36
N THR A 93 6.75 -5.89 -5.61
CA THR A 93 6.92 -5.19 -4.33
C THR A 93 8.06 -4.20 -4.47
N VAL A 94 7.83 -2.96 -4.06
CA VAL A 94 8.85 -1.94 -4.05
C VAL A 94 9.07 -1.39 -2.64
N ILE A 95 10.33 -1.35 -2.24
CA ILE A 95 10.78 -0.87 -0.93
C ILE A 95 11.83 0.20 -1.16
N HIS A 96 11.60 1.38 -0.58
CA HIS A 96 12.56 2.47 -0.68
C HIS A 96 13.86 2.13 0.06
N PRO A 97 15.05 2.49 -0.47
CA PRO A 97 16.35 2.14 0.13
C PRO A 97 16.59 2.66 1.55
N THR A 98 15.89 3.71 1.96
CA THR A 98 16.01 4.25 3.32
C THR A 98 15.17 3.53 4.36
N VAL A 99 14.44 2.49 3.97
CA VAL A 99 13.67 1.67 4.92
C VAL A 99 14.62 0.87 5.80
N GLN A 100 14.46 1.02 7.10
CA GLN A 100 15.17 0.21 8.09
C GLN A 100 14.29 -0.96 8.49
N SER A 101 14.78 -2.18 8.29
CA SER A 101 14.07 -3.40 8.69
C SER A 101 15.04 -4.49 9.11
N SER A 102 14.63 -5.32 10.05
CA SER A 102 15.42 -6.51 10.43
C SER A 102 15.20 -7.68 9.48
N PRO A 103 16.07 -8.70 9.47
CA PRO A 103 15.88 -9.92 8.68
C PRO A 103 14.64 -10.75 9.05
N TRP A 104 14.04 -10.48 10.20
CA TRP A 104 12.82 -11.15 10.67
C TRP A 104 11.53 -10.39 10.31
N VAL A 105 11.60 -9.40 9.44
CA VAL A 105 10.43 -8.74 8.84
C VAL A 105 10.08 -9.45 7.55
N ARG A 106 8.85 -9.89 7.41
CA ARG A 106 8.32 -10.49 6.19
C ARG A 106 7.38 -9.51 5.51
N ILE A 107 7.66 -9.20 4.25
CA ILE A 107 6.82 -8.33 3.42
C ILE A 107 6.33 -9.14 2.24
N ALA A 108 5.01 -9.29 2.12
CA ALA A 108 4.39 -10.06 1.05
C ALA A 108 4.41 -9.30 -0.29
N GLU A 109 3.94 -9.96 -1.36
CA GLU A 109 3.89 -9.37 -2.69
C GLU A 109 2.93 -8.17 -2.81
N GLY A 110 3.18 -7.32 -3.79
CA GLY A 110 2.32 -6.18 -4.11
C GLY A 110 2.44 -5.00 -3.15
N CYS A 111 3.36 -5.05 -2.19
CA CYS A 111 3.53 -3.99 -1.20
C CYS A 111 4.30 -2.78 -1.74
N ILE A 112 3.96 -1.60 -1.24
CA ILE A 112 4.70 -0.35 -1.44
C ILE A 112 5.16 0.14 -0.07
N VAL A 113 6.48 0.22 0.13
CA VAL A 113 7.07 0.74 1.37
C VAL A 113 7.88 1.98 1.02
N CYS A 114 7.36 3.15 1.38
CA CYS A 114 7.94 4.45 1.04
C CYS A 114 9.14 4.79 1.92
N ALA A 115 9.73 5.97 1.68
CA ALA A 115 10.94 6.42 2.36
C ALA A 115 10.76 6.64 3.87
N GLY A 116 11.85 6.42 4.62
CA GLY A 116 11.95 6.78 6.04
C GLY A 116 11.19 5.85 7.00
N ASN A 117 10.69 4.71 6.53
CA ASN A 117 10.02 3.74 7.38
C ASN A 117 10.99 2.96 8.26
N ILE A 118 10.56 2.64 9.49
CA ILE A 118 11.28 1.78 10.42
C ILE A 118 10.36 0.62 10.81
N LEU A 119 10.74 -0.60 10.37
CA LEU A 119 10.08 -1.84 10.75
C LEU A 119 11.04 -2.64 11.64
N THR A 120 10.70 -2.80 12.91
CA THR A 120 11.67 -3.30 13.89
C THR A 120 11.98 -4.79 13.72
N VAL A 121 11.26 -5.70 14.35
CA VAL A 121 11.56 -7.13 14.36
C VAL A 121 10.29 -7.97 14.45
N GLN A 122 10.28 -9.15 13.82
CA GLN A 122 9.16 -10.11 13.85
C GLN A 122 7.84 -9.49 13.40
N ILE A 123 7.86 -8.80 12.27
CA ILE A 123 6.68 -8.15 11.69
C ILE A 123 6.27 -8.91 10.44
N ASP A 124 4.97 -9.15 10.31
CA ASP A 124 4.35 -9.69 9.11
C ASP A 124 3.54 -8.60 8.39
N VAL A 125 3.91 -8.28 7.16
CA VAL A 125 3.20 -7.35 6.28
C VAL A 125 2.49 -8.13 5.19
N GLY A 126 1.16 -8.14 5.24
CA GLY A 126 0.30 -8.84 4.29
C GLY A 126 0.31 -8.21 2.89
N PRO A 127 -0.18 -8.98 1.88
CA PRO A 127 -0.06 -8.58 0.48
C PRO A 127 -0.76 -7.26 0.16
N HIS A 128 -0.21 -6.53 -0.80
CA HIS A 128 -0.74 -5.27 -1.29
C HIS A 128 -0.90 -4.16 -0.24
N THR A 129 -0.14 -4.25 0.84
CA THR A 129 -0.12 -3.24 1.89
C THR A 129 0.74 -2.06 1.47
N ILE A 130 0.26 -0.87 1.80
CA ILE A 130 0.97 0.40 1.60
C ILE A 130 1.43 0.91 2.95
N ILE A 131 2.74 1.09 3.11
CA ILE A 131 3.34 1.79 4.24
C ILE A 131 3.92 3.09 3.67
N ASN A 132 3.21 4.20 3.88
CA ASN A 132 3.58 5.49 3.33
C ASN A 132 4.78 6.08 4.08
N LEU A 133 5.13 7.34 3.83
CA LEU A 133 6.34 7.99 4.30
C LEU A 133 6.45 8.02 5.84
N ALA A 134 7.66 7.76 6.36
CA ALA A 134 8.05 7.97 7.77
C ALA A 134 7.13 7.31 8.81
N CYS A 135 6.63 6.11 8.53
CA CYS A 135 5.91 5.31 9.51
C CYS A 135 6.88 4.47 10.37
N THR A 136 6.43 4.13 11.57
CA THR A 136 7.12 3.15 12.41
C THR A 136 6.21 1.96 12.70
N VAL A 137 6.75 0.74 12.67
CA VAL A 137 6.04 -0.47 13.06
C VAL A 137 6.87 -1.20 14.09
N GLY A 138 6.29 -1.36 15.28
CA GLY A 138 6.89 -2.04 16.44
C GLY A 138 6.87 -3.55 16.29
N HIS A 139 7.67 -4.19 17.13
CA HIS A 139 7.91 -5.63 17.12
C HIS A 139 6.64 -6.47 17.28
N ASP A 140 6.67 -7.70 16.77
CA ASP A 140 5.58 -8.69 16.89
C ASP A 140 4.23 -8.23 16.32
N SER A 141 4.25 -7.27 15.39
CA SER A 141 3.03 -6.71 14.79
C SER A 141 2.67 -7.40 13.48
N ARG A 142 1.38 -7.40 13.15
CA ARG A 142 0.83 -7.98 11.94
C ARG A 142 -0.04 -6.98 11.20
N LEU A 143 0.28 -6.73 9.95
CA LEU A 143 -0.53 -5.94 9.03
C LEU A 143 -1.18 -6.89 8.03
N GLY A 144 -2.49 -6.88 7.93
CA GLY A 144 -3.25 -7.71 6.98
C GLY A 144 -3.07 -7.30 5.52
N ARG A 145 -3.80 -7.95 4.64
CA ARG A 145 -3.87 -7.63 3.21
C ARG A 145 -4.49 -6.25 3.00
N LEU A 146 -4.00 -5.48 2.02
CA LEU A 146 -4.58 -4.18 1.63
C LEU A 146 -4.58 -3.10 2.73
N VAL A 147 -3.83 -3.27 3.79
CA VAL A 147 -3.70 -2.22 4.80
C VAL A 147 -3.05 -0.97 4.18
N THR A 148 -3.48 0.19 4.61
CA THR A 148 -2.82 1.46 4.29
C THR A 148 -2.42 2.15 5.58
N LEU A 149 -1.12 2.33 5.80
CA LEU A 149 -0.58 3.27 6.76
C LEU A 149 -0.27 4.56 6.02
N SER A 150 -0.98 5.64 6.32
CA SER A 150 -0.73 6.98 5.77
C SER A 150 0.55 7.59 6.37
N PRO A 151 1.09 8.70 5.83
CA PRO A 151 2.33 9.27 6.31
C PRO A 151 2.37 9.52 7.82
N GLY A 152 3.51 9.17 8.45
CA GLY A 152 3.77 9.43 9.85
C GLY A 152 2.98 8.60 10.86
N VAL A 153 2.39 7.49 10.44
CA VAL A 153 1.69 6.57 11.35
C VAL A 153 2.69 5.85 12.24
N ASN A 154 2.40 5.81 13.54
CA ASN A 154 3.20 5.09 14.53
C ASN A 154 2.42 3.91 15.11
N VAL A 155 2.89 2.71 14.83
CA VAL A 155 2.34 1.45 15.35
C VAL A 155 3.31 0.91 16.39
N SER A 156 2.87 0.76 17.64
CA SER A 156 3.67 0.16 18.72
C SER A 156 3.77 -1.36 18.57
N GLY A 157 4.39 -2.04 19.55
CA GLY A 157 4.56 -3.49 19.51
C GLY A 157 3.27 -4.29 19.71
N HIS A 158 3.24 -5.56 19.26
CA HIS A 158 2.12 -6.50 19.41
C HIS A 158 0.78 -5.99 18.88
N VAL A 159 0.80 -5.18 17.80
CA VAL A 159 -0.43 -4.66 17.17
C VAL A 159 -0.84 -5.55 16.01
N THR A 160 -2.14 -5.84 15.94
CA THR A 160 -2.74 -6.52 14.78
C THR A 160 -3.66 -5.56 14.03
N ILE A 161 -3.40 -5.35 12.74
CA ILE A 161 -4.23 -4.53 11.86
C ILE A 161 -4.87 -5.43 10.82
N GLY A 162 -6.21 -5.51 10.83
CA GLY A 162 -6.99 -6.37 9.92
C GLY A 162 -6.99 -5.89 8.48
N ASP A 163 -7.38 -6.80 7.58
CA ASP A 163 -7.40 -6.58 6.14
C ASP A 163 -8.16 -5.33 5.73
N GLY A 164 -7.62 -4.57 4.80
CA GLY A 164 -8.27 -3.38 4.24
C GLY A 164 -8.39 -2.20 5.22
N ALA A 165 -7.83 -2.28 6.42
CA ALA A 165 -7.85 -1.16 7.34
C ALA A 165 -7.04 0.04 6.80
N PHE A 166 -7.55 1.24 7.05
CA PHE A 166 -6.92 2.50 6.67
C PHE A 166 -6.57 3.31 7.90
N ILE A 167 -5.29 3.61 8.07
CA ILE A 167 -4.78 4.37 9.20
C ILE A 167 -4.36 5.75 8.70
N GLY A 168 -5.06 6.78 9.12
CA GLY A 168 -4.86 8.17 8.72
C GLY A 168 -3.53 8.75 9.20
N SER A 169 -3.04 9.76 8.48
CA SER A 169 -1.71 10.37 8.70
C SER A 169 -1.50 10.80 10.15
N GLY A 170 -0.32 10.50 10.69
CA GLY A 170 0.07 10.86 12.05
C GLY A 170 -0.71 10.14 13.16
N ALA A 171 -1.50 9.13 12.85
CA ALA A 171 -2.18 8.35 13.89
C ALA A 171 -1.16 7.54 14.70
N VAL A 172 -1.44 7.37 15.99
CA VAL A 172 -0.65 6.57 16.92
C VAL A 172 -1.48 5.43 17.45
N ILE A 173 -0.95 4.22 17.39
CA ILE A 173 -1.58 3.01 17.91
C ILE A 173 -0.67 2.49 19.02
N ILE A 174 -1.19 2.45 20.26
CA ILE A 174 -0.42 1.92 21.38
C ILE A 174 -0.27 0.39 21.27
N GLU A 175 0.57 -0.16 22.14
CA GLU A 175 0.86 -1.59 22.17
C GLU A 175 -0.36 -2.48 22.50
N ASN A 176 -0.32 -3.74 22.05
CA ASN A 176 -1.34 -4.77 22.31
C ASN A 176 -2.74 -4.43 21.79
N ILE A 177 -2.86 -3.68 20.69
CA ILE A 177 -4.15 -3.27 20.11
C ILE A 177 -4.47 -4.11 18.88
N THR A 178 -5.75 -4.43 18.73
CA THR A 178 -6.31 -5.00 17.51
C THR A 178 -7.19 -3.97 16.80
N ILE A 179 -6.90 -3.71 15.52
CA ILE A 179 -7.75 -2.92 14.61
C ILE A 179 -8.44 -3.87 13.64
N GLY A 180 -9.77 -3.89 13.66
CA GLY A 180 -10.58 -4.78 12.84
C GLY A 180 -10.49 -4.49 11.34
N ALA A 181 -10.79 -5.51 10.53
CA ALA A 181 -10.76 -5.41 9.08
C ALA A 181 -11.68 -4.30 8.55
N GLY A 182 -11.20 -3.54 7.56
CA GLY A 182 -11.95 -2.44 6.97
C GLY A 182 -12.20 -1.25 7.90
N ALA A 183 -11.61 -1.22 9.08
CA ALA A 183 -11.71 -0.06 9.96
C ALA A 183 -10.91 1.12 9.39
N VAL A 184 -11.39 2.32 9.63
CA VAL A 184 -10.74 3.57 9.27
C VAL A 184 -10.40 4.34 10.54
N ILE A 185 -9.12 4.65 10.70
CA ILE A 185 -8.64 5.51 11.80
C ILE A 185 -8.37 6.90 11.21
N GLY A 186 -8.97 7.93 11.80
CA GLY A 186 -8.78 9.31 11.35
C GLY A 186 -7.35 9.81 11.59
N ALA A 187 -6.94 10.79 10.79
CA ALA A 187 -5.63 11.42 10.93
C ALA A 187 -5.42 12.02 12.34
N GLY A 188 -4.21 11.90 12.89
CA GLY A 188 -3.85 12.40 14.20
C GLY A 188 -4.53 11.70 15.39
N SER A 189 -5.24 10.60 15.17
CA SER A 189 -5.91 9.86 16.24
C SER A 189 -4.93 9.07 17.10
N VAL A 190 -5.25 8.91 18.38
CA VAL A 190 -4.50 8.03 19.29
C VAL A 190 -5.39 6.85 19.69
N VAL A 191 -5.08 5.68 19.16
CA VAL A 191 -5.84 4.45 19.43
C VAL A 191 -5.31 3.80 20.72
N THR A 192 -6.17 3.75 21.74
CA THR A 192 -5.84 3.23 23.08
C THR A 192 -6.67 2.01 23.48
N LYS A 193 -7.53 1.52 22.59
CA LYS A 193 -8.36 0.32 22.77
C LYS A 193 -8.60 -0.31 21.41
N ASP A 194 -8.96 -1.58 21.43
CA ASP A 194 -9.33 -2.31 20.21
C ASP A 194 -10.44 -1.59 19.43
N ILE A 195 -10.32 -1.62 18.11
CA ILE A 195 -11.29 -1.01 17.19
C ILE A 195 -12.01 -2.14 16.43
N PRO A 196 -13.34 -2.17 16.47
CA PRO A 196 -14.12 -3.16 15.71
C PRO A 196 -13.91 -3.05 14.20
N PRO A 197 -14.26 -4.11 13.43
CA PRO A 197 -14.19 -4.05 11.98
C PRO A 197 -15.21 -3.06 11.39
N LYS A 198 -14.90 -2.53 10.20
CA LYS A 198 -15.78 -1.67 9.41
C LYS A 198 -16.36 -0.47 10.17
N VAL A 199 -15.54 0.22 10.93
CA VAL A 199 -15.93 1.45 11.64
C VAL A 199 -14.99 2.60 11.29
N LEU A 200 -15.47 3.83 11.46
CA LEU A 200 -14.63 5.03 11.51
C LEU A 200 -14.41 5.40 12.98
N ALA A 201 -13.16 5.47 13.40
CA ALA A 201 -12.76 5.93 14.73
C ALA A 201 -11.82 7.14 14.63
N VAL A 202 -12.05 8.16 15.42
CA VAL A 202 -11.26 9.40 15.41
C VAL A 202 -11.04 9.95 16.82
N GLY A 203 -10.03 10.78 16.97
CA GLY A 203 -9.80 11.57 18.18
C GLY A 203 -8.66 11.07 19.08
N VAL A 204 -8.45 11.80 20.19
CA VAL A 204 -7.44 11.52 21.23
C VAL A 204 -8.13 11.51 22.58
N PRO A 205 -8.42 10.30 23.12
CA PRO A 205 -8.29 8.98 22.53
C PRO A 205 -9.33 8.72 21.43
N ALA A 206 -9.00 7.84 20.49
CA ALA A 206 -9.89 7.49 19.37
C ALA A 206 -11.21 6.87 19.85
N ARG A 207 -12.32 7.29 19.25
CA ARG A 207 -13.67 6.77 19.51
C ARG A 207 -14.35 6.44 18.17
N VAL A 208 -15.10 5.36 18.16
CA VAL A 208 -15.95 4.99 17.03
C VAL A 208 -17.06 6.04 16.89
N ILE A 209 -17.16 6.64 15.72
CA ILE A 209 -18.15 7.67 15.40
C ILE A 209 -19.12 7.25 14.30
N LYS A 210 -18.80 6.19 13.54
CA LYS A 210 -19.61 5.74 12.42
C LYS A 210 -19.35 4.28 12.10
N GLN A 211 -20.42 3.52 11.76
CA GLN A 211 -20.33 2.21 11.11
C GLN A 211 -20.16 2.43 9.60
N LEU A 212 -19.23 1.69 8.98
CA LEU A 212 -19.00 1.70 7.53
C LEU A 212 -19.75 0.53 6.86
N ALA A 213 -20.11 0.68 5.62
CA ALA A 213 -20.83 -0.33 4.84
C ALA A 213 -19.94 -1.54 4.48
#